data_c9970ef57391a15236af98f094e03c31
#
_entry.id   c9970ef57391a15236af98f094e03c31
#
_cell.length_a   1.000
_cell.length_b   1.000
_cell.length_c   1.000
_cell.angle_alpha   90.00
_cell.angle_beta   90.00
_cell.angle_gamma   90.00
#
_symmetry.space_group_name_H-M   'P 1'
#
loop_
_entity.id
_entity.type
_entity.pdbx_description
1 polymer ?
#
loop_
_entity_poly.entity_id
_entity_poly.type
_entity_poly.pdbx_seq_one_letter_code
_entity_poly.pdbx_strand_id
1 'polypeptide(L)'
;MALGGGTYLTQNKVLPGAYFQFISKAIASATLSDRGVAAMALELDWGADDKVIGVTASDFMKDSKKIFGFDYDAAEMLSLRELFKHASKVYVYKVTSGGVKASNTFAEAKYTGKKGNDLKVVIQTNVDDGEKFDVLLYLGTEKMDSQTVSKASELIDNDFVVWKKSAELSVTAATALSGGTNGTASTSNHQAFLDKISSYPDVNAIGYAGSESAVKGLYAAFADRLRNDV
;
A
#
# COMPACT_ATOMS: atom_id res chain seq x y z
N MET A 1 -51.24 24.80 -1.48
CA MET A 1 -50.91 24.71 -2.94
C MET A 1 -49.61 23.98 -3.06
N ALA A 2 -49.64 22.77 -3.60
CA ALA A 2 -48.42 22.06 -3.90
C ALA A 2 -47.81 22.69 -5.15
N LEU A 3 -46.63 23.28 -5.00
CA LEU A 3 -45.81 23.75 -6.10
C LEU A 3 -45.25 22.53 -6.82
N GLY A 4 -45.85 22.24 -8.00
CA GLY A 4 -45.60 21.05 -8.77
C GLY A 4 -44.15 20.96 -9.26
N GLY A 5 -43.47 19.96 -8.77
CA GLY A 5 -42.25 19.44 -9.39
C GLY A 5 -42.64 18.45 -10.48
N GLY A 6 -42.70 18.88 -11.71
CA GLY A 6 -42.91 17.98 -12.87
C GLY A 6 -41.59 17.64 -13.54
N THR A 7 -41.48 16.42 -14.08
CA THR A 7 -40.38 16.02 -14.94
C THR A 7 -40.49 16.73 -16.30
N TYR A 8 -39.39 17.38 -16.72
CA TYR A 8 -39.33 18.09 -18.00
C TYR A 8 -38.90 17.15 -19.12
N LEU A 9 -39.82 16.30 -19.54
CA LEU A 9 -39.62 15.43 -20.72
C LEU A 9 -39.88 16.14 -22.03
N THR A 10 -40.69 17.23 -21.99
CA THR A 10 -40.97 18.10 -23.14
C THR A 10 -41.00 19.56 -22.69
N GLN A 11 -40.51 20.47 -23.52
CA GLN A 11 -40.40 21.88 -23.19
C GLN A 11 -41.79 22.58 -23.41
N ASN A 12 -42.62 22.52 -22.39
CA ASN A 12 -43.98 23.10 -22.39
C ASN A 12 -44.11 24.30 -21.46
N LYS A 13 -43.11 25.16 -21.39
CA LYS A 13 -43.07 26.30 -20.45
C LYS A 13 -43.58 27.56 -21.20
N VAL A 14 -44.63 28.14 -20.68
CA VAL A 14 -45.30 29.33 -21.23
C VAL A 14 -44.79 30.62 -20.62
N LEU A 15 -44.12 30.55 -19.43
CA LEU A 15 -43.61 31.71 -18.72
C LEU A 15 -42.09 31.81 -18.85
N PRO A 16 -41.54 33.03 -19.03
CA PRO A 16 -40.10 33.21 -19.01
C PRO A 16 -39.52 32.92 -17.60
N GLY A 17 -38.51 32.11 -17.53
CA GLY A 17 -37.83 31.73 -16.29
C GLY A 17 -36.71 30.72 -16.53
N ALA A 18 -35.80 30.58 -15.56
CA ALA A 18 -34.78 29.54 -15.58
C ALA A 18 -35.36 28.26 -14.94
N TYR A 19 -35.35 27.18 -15.69
CA TYR A 19 -35.89 25.89 -15.25
C TYR A 19 -34.74 24.89 -15.11
N PHE A 20 -34.49 24.43 -13.89
CA PHE A 20 -33.43 23.46 -13.57
C PHE A 20 -34.09 22.13 -13.23
N GLN A 21 -33.71 21.08 -13.96
CA GLN A 21 -34.06 19.72 -13.63
C GLN A 21 -32.85 19.01 -13.04
N PHE A 22 -32.93 18.66 -11.78
CA PHE A 22 -31.96 17.77 -11.17
C PHE A 22 -32.37 16.33 -11.37
N ILE A 23 -31.75 15.65 -12.32
CA ILE A 23 -31.93 14.20 -12.49
C ILE A 23 -30.86 13.54 -11.62
N SER A 24 -31.26 12.98 -10.49
CA SER A 24 -30.43 12.03 -9.76
C SER A 24 -30.28 10.79 -10.63
N LYS A 25 -29.16 10.69 -11.34
CA LYS A 25 -28.75 9.43 -11.94
C LYS A 25 -28.34 8.55 -10.77
N ALA A 26 -29.18 7.60 -10.40
CA ALA A 26 -28.77 6.52 -9.51
C ALA A 26 -27.59 5.81 -10.21
N ILE A 27 -26.38 6.22 -9.86
CA ILE A 27 -25.21 5.38 -10.08
C ILE A 27 -25.52 4.20 -9.16
N ALA A 28 -25.65 3.00 -9.73
CA ALA A 28 -25.66 1.79 -8.94
C ALA A 28 -24.35 1.77 -8.15
N SER A 29 -24.35 2.39 -6.99
CA SER A 29 -23.35 2.18 -5.98
C SER A 29 -23.70 0.82 -5.38
N ALA A 30 -23.05 -0.24 -5.86
CA ALA A 30 -22.90 -1.40 -5.02
C ALA A 30 -22.41 -0.85 -3.67
N THR A 31 -23.19 -1.05 -2.63
CA THR A 31 -22.78 -0.66 -1.29
C THR A 31 -21.45 -1.34 -1.01
N LEU A 32 -20.54 -0.71 -0.28
CA LEU A 32 -19.22 -1.28 0.01
C LEU A 32 -19.33 -2.68 0.64
N SER A 33 -20.47 -2.99 1.28
CA SER A 33 -20.82 -4.28 1.86
C SER A 33 -21.06 -5.39 0.83
N ASP A 34 -21.38 -5.03 -0.42
CA ASP A 34 -21.65 -6.01 -1.50
C ASP A 34 -20.38 -6.35 -2.29
N ARG A 35 -19.26 -5.68 -1.99
CA ARG A 35 -17.99 -5.97 -2.61
C ARG A 35 -17.30 -7.11 -1.87
N GLY A 36 -16.84 -8.09 -2.62
CA GLY A 36 -16.16 -9.26 -2.08
C GLY A 36 -14.81 -8.94 -1.43
N VAL A 37 -14.26 -9.92 -0.76
CA VAL A 37 -12.90 -9.92 -0.23
C VAL A 37 -12.00 -10.68 -1.21
N ALA A 38 -10.92 -10.07 -1.64
CA ALA A 38 -9.99 -10.69 -2.57
C ALA A 38 -8.63 -10.96 -1.90
N ALA A 39 -7.84 -11.85 -2.50
CA ALA A 39 -6.47 -12.08 -2.11
C ALA A 39 -5.54 -12.04 -3.32
N MET A 40 -4.35 -11.48 -3.18
CA MET A 40 -3.38 -11.32 -4.25
C MET A 40 -1.95 -11.41 -3.76
N ALA A 41 -1.13 -12.21 -4.43
CA ALA A 41 0.31 -12.19 -4.25
C ALA A 41 0.96 -11.26 -5.27
N LEU A 42 1.87 -10.41 -4.82
CA LEU A 42 2.55 -9.40 -5.63
C LEU A 42 4.05 -9.45 -5.42
N GLU A 43 4.78 -9.20 -6.49
CA GLU A 43 6.20 -8.88 -6.44
C GLU A 43 6.34 -7.42 -6.06
N LEU A 44 6.75 -7.16 -4.82
CA LEU A 44 6.83 -5.82 -4.28
C LEU A 44 8.27 -5.45 -3.94
N ASP A 45 8.62 -4.21 -4.23
CA ASP A 45 9.92 -3.60 -3.88
C ASP A 45 10.00 -3.17 -2.41
N TRP A 46 8.90 -3.34 -1.68
CA TRP A 46 8.73 -2.98 -0.27
C TRP A 46 7.60 -3.78 0.36
N GLY A 47 7.63 -3.93 1.68
CA GLY A 47 6.55 -4.55 2.45
C GLY A 47 7.01 -5.75 3.25
N ALA A 48 6.17 -6.19 4.18
CA ALA A 48 6.49 -7.28 5.09
C ALA A 48 6.67 -8.61 4.35
N ASP A 49 7.78 -9.26 4.62
CA ASP A 49 8.08 -10.57 4.08
C ASP A 49 7.26 -11.65 4.80
N ASP A 50 6.85 -12.66 4.06
CA ASP A 50 6.17 -13.86 4.55
C ASP A 50 4.90 -13.61 5.40
N LYS A 51 4.23 -12.49 5.18
CA LYS A 51 3.00 -12.11 5.89
C LYS A 51 1.88 -11.79 4.92
N VAL A 52 0.68 -12.24 5.27
CA VAL A 52 -0.56 -11.79 4.64
C VAL A 52 -1.02 -10.52 5.35
N ILE A 53 -1.24 -9.46 4.61
CA ILE A 53 -1.68 -8.16 5.12
C ILE A 53 -3.08 -7.89 4.57
N GLY A 54 -4.05 -7.73 5.47
CA GLY A 54 -5.39 -7.28 5.08
C GLY A 54 -5.40 -5.75 4.92
N VAL A 55 -5.78 -5.28 3.74
CA VAL A 55 -5.83 -3.86 3.39
C VAL A 55 -7.24 -3.51 2.94
N THR A 56 -7.84 -2.48 3.49
CA THR A 56 -9.10 -1.91 2.99
C THR A 56 -8.84 -0.86 1.91
N ALA A 57 -9.86 -0.49 1.14
CA ALA A 57 -9.75 0.57 0.16
C ALA A 57 -9.33 1.92 0.80
N SER A 58 -9.77 2.18 2.04
CA SER A 58 -9.39 3.37 2.80
C SER A 58 -7.91 3.36 3.20
N ASP A 59 -7.43 2.21 3.72
CA ASP A 59 -6.02 2.05 4.11
C ASP A 59 -5.12 2.17 2.88
N PHE A 60 -5.54 1.58 1.75
CA PHE A 60 -4.81 1.68 0.49
C PHE A 60 -4.65 3.13 0.02
N MET A 61 -5.70 3.95 0.11
CA MET A 61 -5.62 5.36 -0.28
C MET A 61 -4.77 6.22 0.67
N LYS A 62 -4.80 5.91 1.98
CA LYS A 62 -4.13 6.72 2.99
C LYS A 62 -2.70 6.28 3.27
N ASP A 63 -2.49 4.98 3.37
CA ASP A 63 -1.26 4.39 3.92
C ASP A 63 -0.49 3.57 2.88
N SER A 64 -0.82 3.69 1.58
CA SER A 64 -0.16 2.95 0.50
C SER A 64 1.36 3.07 0.56
N LYS A 65 1.87 4.27 0.78
CA LYS A 65 3.32 4.53 0.89
C LYS A 65 3.98 3.80 2.06
N LYS A 66 3.31 3.70 3.20
CA LYS A 66 3.80 2.96 4.37
C LYS A 66 3.80 1.44 4.14
N ILE A 67 2.71 0.93 3.53
CA ILE A 67 2.49 -0.50 3.33
C ILE A 67 3.31 -1.03 2.15
N PHE A 68 3.31 -0.31 1.02
CA PHE A 68 3.85 -0.77 -0.26
C PHE A 68 5.07 0.03 -0.75
N GLY A 69 5.43 1.13 -0.08
CA GLY A 69 6.53 2.01 -0.47
C GLY A 69 6.20 2.96 -1.62
N PHE A 70 4.98 2.94 -2.15
CA PHE A 70 4.52 3.72 -3.30
C PHE A 70 3.24 4.47 -2.97
N ASP A 71 3.05 5.60 -3.65
CA ASP A 71 1.78 6.31 -3.60
C ASP A 71 0.65 5.47 -4.21
N TYR A 72 -0.56 5.72 -3.76
CA TYR A 72 -1.76 5.04 -4.24
C TYR A 72 -1.91 5.11 -5.77
N ASP A 73 -1.55 6.23 -6.39
CA ASP A 73 -1.67 6.48 -7.84
C ASP A 73 -0.45 6.02 -8.65
N ALA A 74 0.62 5.53 -8.00
CA ALA A 74 1.81 5.02 -8.67
C ALA A 74 1.49 3.86 -9.64
N ALA A 75 2.31 3.72 -10.68
CA ALA A 75 2.12 2.69 -11.70
C ALA A 75 2.21 1.28 -11.12
N GLU A 76 3.08 1.08 -10.14
CA GLU A 76 3.29 -0.19 -9.43
C GLU A 76 2.03 -0.65 -8.68
N MET A 77 1.16 0.29 -8.31
CA MET A 77 -0.08 0.01 -7.58
C MET A 77 -1.28 -0.23 -8.50
N LEU A 78 -1.08 -0.27 -9.82
CA LEU A 78 -2.18 -0.42 -10.80
C LEU A 78 -3.02 -1.67 -10.55
N SER A 79 -2.39 -2.82 -10.33
CA SER A 79 -3.10 -4.10 -10.11
C SER A 79 -4.00 -4.05 -8.86
N LEU A 80 -3.52 -3.42 -7.79
CA LEU A 80 -4.31 -3.22 -6.57
C LEU A 80 -5.43 -2.22 -6.79
N ARG A 81 -5.19 -1.10 -7.50
CA ARG A 81 -6.25 -0.15 -7.83
C ARG A 81 -7.39 -0.79 -8.61
N GLU A 82 -7.05 -1.61 -9.62
CA GLU A 82 -8.06 -2.33 -10.41
C GLU A 82 -8.84 -3.31 -9.53
N LEU A 83 -8.17 -4.02 -8.64
CA LEU A 83 -8.81 -4.97 -7.73
C LEU A 83 -9.76 -4.25 -6.75
N PHE A 84 -9.35 -3.11 -6.19
CA PHE A 84 -10.18 -2.32 -5.28
C PHE A 84 -11.40 -1.65 -5.91
N LYS A 85 -11.53 -1.63 -7.24
CA LYS A 85 -12.78 -1.24 -7.89
C LYS A 85 -13.93 -2.22 -7.57
N HIS A 86 -13.58 -3.48 -7.29
CA HIS A 86 -14.52 -4.58 -7.10
C HIS A 86 -14.44 -5.25 -5.72
N ALA A 87 -13.37 -5.01 -4.97
CA ALA A 87 -13.16 -5.56 -3.63
C ALA A 87 -13.28 -4.47 -2.55
N SER A 88 -13.82 -4.84 -1.40
CA SER A 88 -13.88 -3.99 -0.20
C SER A 88 -12.59 -4.11 0.63
N LYS A 89 -11.99 -5.30 0.61
CA LYS A 89 -10.76 -5.66 1.31
C LYS A 89 -9.93 -6.57 0.43
N VAL A 90 -8.62 -6.40 0.49
CA VAL A 90 -7.69 -7.26 -0.22
C VAL A 90 -6.64 -7.78 0.76
N TYR A 91 -6.46 -9.08 0.78
CA TYR A 91 -5.33 -9.70 1.44
C TYR A 91 -4.15 -9.73 0.48
N VAL A 92 -3.11 -8.98 0.82
CA VAL A 92 -1.90 -8.86 0.00
C VAL A 92 -0.77 -9.67 0.62
N TYR A 93 -0.02 -10.36 -0.21
CA TYR A 93 1.17 -11.10 0.19
C TYR A 93 2.34 -10.73 -0.74
N LYS A 94 3.49 -10.40 -0.13
CA LYS A 94 4.73 -10.18 -0.88
C LYS A 94 5.33 -11.54 -1.24
N VAL A 95 5.32 -11.86 -2.54
CA VAL A 95 5.68 -13.20 -3.03
C VAL A 95 7.18 -13.40 -3.22
N THR A 96 7.98 -12.33 -3.13
CA THR A 96 9.44 -12.42 -3.22
C THR A 96 10.06 -12.86 -1.89
N SER A 97 11.10 -13.69 -1.96
CA SER A 97 11.88 -14.15 -0.81
C SER A 97 13.38 -14.00 -1.02
N GLY A 98 14.16 -13.90 0.05
CA GLY A 98 15.61 -13.74 -0.01
C GLY A 98 16.06 -12.31 -0.35
N GLY A 99 15.20 -11.32 -0.24
CA GLY A 99 15.57 -9.92 -0.38
C GLY A 99 16.42 -9.43 0.80
N VAL A 100 17.13 -8.33 0.60
CA VAL A 100 17.98 -7.68 1.59
C VAL A 100 17.41 -6.30 1.93
N LYS A 101 17.54 -5.90 3.19
CA LYS A 101 17.19 -4.56 3.64
C LYS A 101 18.28 -3.57 3.29
N ALA A 102 17.89 -2.39 2.84
CA ALA A 102 18.83 -1.28 2.70
C ALA A 102 19.26 -0.76 4.06
N SER A 103 20.50 -0.33 4.18
CA SER A 103 21.01 0.24 5.44
C SER A 103 22.09 1.30 5.19
N ASN A 104 22.31 2.14 6.20
CA ASN A 104 23.45 3.04 6.29
C ASN A 104 23.99 3.05 7.73
N THR A 105 24.82 4.00 8.09
CA THR A 105 25.40 4.12 9.44
C THR A 105 24.32 4.33 10.52
N PHE A 106 23.23 5.01 10.20
CA PHE A 106 22.23 5.49 11.17
C PHE A 106 20.97 4.63 11.25
N ALA A 107 20.57 3.98 10.14
CA ALA A 107 19.31 3.28 10.03
C ALA A 107 19.39 2.05 9.13
N GLU A 108 18.44 1.15 9.33
CA GLU A 108 18.12 0.02 8.45
C GLU A 108 16.67 0.13 7.99
N ALA A 109 16.41 -0.17 6.72
CA ALA A 109 15.04 -0.21 6.20
C ALA A 109 14.20 -1.24 6.95
N LYS A 110 12.95 -0.90 7.24
CA LYS A 110 12.03 -1.81 7.96
C LYS A 110 11.80 -3.11 7.21
N TYR A 111 11.73 -3.03 5.88
CA TYR A 111 11.44 -4.16 4.99
C TYR A 111 12.54 -4.36 3.97
N THR A 112 12.61 -5.57 3.42
CA THR A 112 13.48 -5.91 2.29
C THR A 112 12.96 -5.29 1.00
N GLY A 113 13.85 -4.99 0.08
CA GLY A 113 13.48 -4.52 -1.25
C GLY A 113 14.28 -3.31 -1.72
N LYS A 114 14.26 -3.10 -3.02
CA LYS A 114 14.98 -1.99 -3.67
C LYS A 114 14.48 -0.62 -3.21
N LYS A 115 13.20 -0.52 -2.82
CA LYS A 115 12.60 0.75 -2.37
C LYS A 115 13.28 1.31 -1.13
N GLY A 116 13.87 0.46 -0.30
CA GLY A 116 14.67 0.89 0.85
C GLY A 116 15.87 1.77 0.47
N ASN A 117 16.40 1.66 -0.75
CA ASN A 117 17.52 2.49 -1.22
C ASN A 117 17.10 3.95 -1.49
N ASP A 118 15.79 4.23 -1.64
CA ASP A 118 15.26 5.58 -1.80
C ASP A 118 15.15 6.34 -0.48
N LEU A 119 15.33 5.63 0.66
CA LEU A 119 15.34 6.25 1.98
C LEU A 119 16.64 7.00 2.20
N LYS A 120 16.55 8.21 2.78
CA LYS A 120 17.70 9.08 3.09
C LYS A 120 17.55 9.65 4.47
N VAL A 121 18.63 9.66 5.21
CA VAL A 121 18.75 10.30 6.52
C VAL A 121 19.53 11.60 6.38
N VAL A 122 18.97 12.68 6.95
CA VAL A 122 19.63 13.98 7.07
C VAL A 122 19.72 14.29 8.55
N ILE A 123 20.88 14.71 9.02
CA ILE A 123 21.09 15.10 10.41
C ILE A 123 21.64 16.52 10.42
N GLN A 124 20.99 17.41 11.14
CA GLN A 124 21.43 18.79 11.31
C GLN A 124 21.38 19.17 12.80
N THR A 125 22.17 20.13 13.20
CA THR A 125 22.10 20.69 14.56
C THR A 125 20.74 21.39 14.71
N ASN A 126 20.07 21.15 15.83
CA ASN A 126 18.83 21.84 16.13
C ASN A 126 19.07 23.36 16.32
N VAL A 127 18.17 24.18 15.78
CA VAL A 127 18.34 25.65 15.77
C VAL A 127 18.11 26.26 17.15
N ASP A 128 17.21 25.66 17.93
CA ASP A 128 16.82 26.16 19.25
C ASP A 128 17.72 25.62 20.37
N ASP A 129 18.34 24.45 20.17
CA ASP A 129 19.17 23.78 21.15
C ASP A 129 20.38 23.11 20.43
N GLY A 130 21.54 23.77 20.48
CA GLY A 130 22.75 23.31 19.83
C GLY A 130 23.32 21.98 20.36
N GLU A 131 22.80 21.44 21.47
CA GLU A 131 23.16 20.13 22.04
C GLU A 131 22.33 18.98 21.43
N LYS A 132 21.33 19.32 20.59
CA LYS A 132 20.43 18.38 19.95
C LYS A 132 20.61 18.33 18.44
N PHE A 133 20.16 17.23 17.87
CA PHE A 133 20.13 17.00 16.44
C PHE A 133 18.69 16.85 15.98
N ASP A 134 18.36 17.48 14.85
CA ASP A 134 17.17 17.17 14.07
C ASP A 134 17.53 16.07 13.09
N VAL A 135 16.93 14.90 13.29
CA VAL A 135 17.10 13.73 12.43
C VAL A 135 15.89 13.61 11.53
N LEU A 136 16.11 13.80 10.24
CA LEU A 136 15.06 13.84 9.22
C LEU A 136 15.16 12.58 8.36
N LEU A 137 14.03 11.94 8.10
CA LEU A 137 13.93 10.81 7.18
C LEU A 137 13.17 11.23 5.93
N TYR A 138 13.73 10.95 4.78
CA TYR A 138 13.12 11.18 3.48
C TYR A 138 12.94 9.87 2.72
N LEU A 139 11.84 9.77 1.96
CA LEU A 139 11.67 8.76 0.91
C LEU A 139 11.67 9.50 -0.43
N GLY A 140 12.73 9.33 -1.21
CA GLY A 140 12.97 10.16 -2.39
C GLY A 140 13.19 11.63 -2.01
N THR A 141 12.21 12.48 -2.29
CA THR A 141 12.22 13.92 -1.96
C THR A 141 11.24 14.29 -0.86
N GLU A 142 10.38 13.37 -0.43
CA GLU A 142 9.35 13.62 0.56
C GLU A 142 9.85 13.33 1.97
N LYS A 143 9.61 14.26 2.89
CA LYS A 143 9.94 14.07 4.31
C LYS A 143 8.91 13.17 4.98
N MET A 144 9.36 12.02 5.47
CA MET A 144 8.52 11.01 6.10
C MET A 144 8.49 11.13 7.63
N ASP A 145 9.58 11.58 8.23
CA ASP A 145 9.70 11.68 9.68
C ASP A 145 10.70 12.78 10.08
N SER A 146 10.55 13.29 11.29
CA SER A 146 11.45 14.28 11.88
C SER A 146 11.47 14.10 13.40
N GLN A 147 12.64 13.87 13.97
CA GLN A 147 12.83 13.69 15.41
C GLN A 147 13.96 14.58 15.89
N THR A 148 13.76 15.25 17.04
CA THR A 148 14.80 16.04 17.70
C THR A 148 15.29 15.28 18.92
N VAL A 149 16.56 14.91 18.93
CA VAL A 149 17.18 14.04 19.96
C VAL A 149 18.60 14.49 20.28
N SER A 150 19.10 14.18 21.48
CA SER A 150 20.51 14.40 21.82
C SER A 150 21.40 13.25 21.36
N LYS A 151 20.87 12.03 21.25
CA LYS A 151 21.63 10.82 20.87
C LYS A 151 20.75 9.81 20.16
N ALA A 152 21.37 8.94 19.36
CA ALA A 152 20.66 7.93 18.55
C ALA A 152 19.80 6.96 19.37
N SER A 153 20.17 6.69 20.62
CA SER A 153 19.39 5.80 21.50
C SER A 153 17.97 6.31 21.80
N GLU A 154 17.72 7.60 21.64
CA GLU A 154 16.43 8.26 21.87
C GLU A 154 15.51 8.21 20.64
N LEU A 155 16.06 7.94 19.45
CA LEU A 155 15.27 7.84 18.22
C LEU A 155 14.20 6.75 18.35
N ILE A 156 13.02 7.01 17.86
CA ILE A 156 11.89 6.08 17.85
C ILE A 156 11.75 5.49 16.44
N ASP A 157 11.70 4.16 16.34
CA ASP A 157 11.50 3.47 15.06
C ASP A 157 10.14 3.85 14.46
N ASN A 158 10.09 3.92 13.14
CA ASN A 158 8.89 4.33 12.43
C ASN A 158 8.44 3.28 11.39
N ASP A 159 7.53 3.68 10.49
CA ASP A 159 7.01 2.77 9.47
C ASP A 159 8.01 2.43 8.36
N PHE A 160 9.12 3.15 8.26
CA PHE A 160 10.08 3.02 7.17
C PHE A 160 11.43 2.49 7.62
N VAL A 161 11.90 2.85 8.81
CA VAL A 161 13.22 2.48 9.29
C VAL A 161 13.22 2.01 10.74
N VAL A 162 14.20 1.18 11.05
CA VAL A 162 14.67 0.84 12.39
C VAL A 162 15.98 1.58 12.60
N TRP A 163 16.05 2.42 13.64
CA TRP A 163 17.23 3.22 13.93
C TRP A 163 18.33 2.42 14.63
N LYS A 164 19.57 2.65 14.24
CA LYS A 164 20.73 2.07 14.91
C LYS A 164 21.05 2.85 16.17
N LYS A 165 20.53 2.38 17.29
CA LYS A 165 20.57 3.06 18.60
C LYS A 165 21.98 3.33 19.14
N SER A 166 22.99 2.62 18.63
CA SER A 166 24.41 2.78 18.99
C SER A 166 25.18 3.70 18.04
N ALA A 167 24.52 4.27 17.02
CA ALA A 167 25.18 5.18 16.09
C ALA A 167 25.56 6.50 16.80
N GLU A 168 26.69 7.07 16.43
CA GLU A 168 27.06 8.44 16.83
C GLU A 168 26.40 9.41 15.84
N LEU A 169 25.58 10.32 16.37
CA LEU A 169 24.95 11.35 15.54
C LEU A 169 25.97 12.44 15.22
N SER A 170 26.07 12.79 13.96
CA SER A 170 26.86 13.91 13.48
C SER A 170 26.13 14.59 12.33
N VAL A 171 26.33 15.89 12.20
CA VAL A 171 25.74 16.64 11.08
C VAL A 171 26.16 16.00 9.75
N THR A 172 25.18 15.65 8.95
CA THR A 172 25.41 15.03 7.65
C THR A 172 24.38 15.49 6.63
N ALA A 173 24.82 15.62 5.39
CA ALA A 173 23.93 15.79 4.25
C ALA A 173 23.10 14.52 4.03
N ALA A 174 22.21 14.53 3.06
CA ALA A 174 21.37 13.39 2.73
C ALA A 174 22.18 12.11 2.49
N THR A 175 22.18 11.21 3.48
CA THR A 175 22.87 9.92 3.43
C THR A 175 21.84 8.83 3.08
N ALA A 176 21.91 8.32 1.86
CA ALA A 176 20.99 7.28 1.40
C ALA A 176 21.28 5.96 2.12
N LEU A 177 20.22 5.16 2.35
CA LEU A 177 20.36 3.75 2.63
C LEU A 177 20.75 3.02 1.33
N SER A 178 21.46 1.93 1.43
CA SER A 178 21.96 1.17 0.28
C SER A 178 21.97 -0.34 0.55
N GLY A 179 22.18 -1.13 -0.50
CA GLY A 179 22.26 -2.58 -0.41
C GLY A 179 20.89 -3.29 -0.38
N GLY A 180 19.79 -2.55 -0.44
CA GLY A 180 18.46 -3.14 -0.53
C GLY A 180 18.25 -3.87 -1.86
N THR A 181 17.80 -5.12 -1.79
CA THR A 181 17.49 -5.92 -2.97
C THR A 181 16.12 -6.58 -2.83
N ASN A 182 15.42 -6.72 -3.95
CA ASN A 182 14.25 -7.60 -4.00
C ASN A 182 14.75 -9.05 -3.92
N GLY A 183 13.97 -9.89 -3.30
CA GLY A 183 14.13 -11.31 -3.45
C GLY A 183 13.64 -11.78 -4.83
N THR A 184 13.51 -13.07 -4.98
CA THR A 184 12.95 -13.71 -6.18
C THR A 184 11.60 -14.31 -5.85
N ALA A 185 10.67 -14.21 -6.80
CA ALA A 185 9.42 -14.96 -6.76
C ALA A 185 9.66 -16.36 -7.34
N SER A 186 8.97 -17.36 -6.82
CA SER A 186 9.02 -18.74 -7.30
C SER A 186 7.65 -19.39 -7.16
N THR A 187 7.41 -20.49 -7.85
CA THR A 187 6.18 -21.27 -7.71
C THR A 187 5.95 -21.71 -6.25
N SER A 188 7.02 -22.03 -5.50
CA SER A 188 6.92 -22.38 -4.08
C SER A 188 6.48 -21.21 -3.19
N ASN A 189 6.88 -19.98 -3.54
CA ASN A 189 6.39 -18.78 -2.82
C ASN A 189 4.90 -18.56 -3.08
N HIS A 190 4.43 -18.79 -4.30
CA HIS A 190 3.01 -18.75 -4.62
C HIS A 190 2.22 -19.84 -3.89
N GLN A 191 2.78 -21.08 -3.78
CA GLN A 191 2.17 -22.14 -2.98
C GLN A 191 2.05 -21.72 -1.51
N ALA A 192 3.11 -21.16 -0.92
CA ALA A 192 3.10 -20.68 0.46
C ALA A 192 2.03 -19.58 0.69
N PHE A 193 1.81 -18.70 -0.29
CA PHE A 193 0.71 -17.75 -0.26
C PHE A 193 -0.65 -18.45 -0.22
N LEU A 194 -0.89 -19.41 -1.12
CA LEU A 194 -2.17 -20.13 -1.19
C LEU A 194 -2.44 -20.94 0.08
N ASP A 195 -1.40 -21.56 0.65
CA ASP A 195 -1.51 -22.29 1.92
C ASP A 195 -1.91 -21.35 3.07
N LYS A 196 -1.34 -20.14 3.11
CA LYS A 196 -1.73 -19.14 4.12
C LYS A 196 -3.16 -18.64 3.89
N ILE A 197 -3.53 -18.34 2.65
CA ILE A 197 -4.86 -17.81 2.29
C ILE A 197 -5.97 -18.84 2.56
N SER A 198 -5.70 -20.13 2.51
CA SER A 198 -6.68 -21.16 2.86
C SER A 198 -7.24 -21.03 4.29
N SER A 199 -6.52 -20.32 5.17
CA SER A 199 -6.95 -20.02 6.54
C SER A 199 -7.86 -18.79 6.68
N TYR A 200 -8.16 -18.10 5.57
CA TYR A 200 -9.00 -16.91 5.55
C TYR A 200 -10.34 -17.20 4.86
N PRO A 201 -11.38 -17.58 5.63
CA PRO A 201 -12.66 -18.05 5.07
C PRO A 201 -13.49 -16.93 4.41
N ASP A 202 -13.14 -15.68 4.64
CA ASP A 202 -13.80 -14.51 4.06
C ASP A 202 -13.33 -14.18 2.63
N VAL A 203 -12.32 -14.87 2.10
CA VAL A 203 -11.80 -14.66 0.74
C VAL A 203 -12.75 -15.26 -0.29
N ASN A 204 -13.27 -14.41 -1.17
CA ASN A 204 -14.18 -14.80 -2.25
C ASN A 204 -13.49 -14.93 -3.62
N ALA A 205 -12.35 -14.26 -3.79
CA ALA A 205 -11.61 -14.23 -5.05
C ALA A 205 -10.11 -14.22 -4.82
N ILE A 206 -9.36 -14.87 -5.71
CA ILE A 206 -7.91 -14.81 -5.75
C ILE A 206 -7.45 -14.25 -7.09
N GLY A 207 -6.45 -13.37 -7.06
CA GLY A 207 -5.89 -12.73 -8.24
C GLY A 207 -4.42 -13.10 -8.46
N TYR A 208 -4.04 -13.22 -9.72
CA TYR A 208 -2.64 -13.35 -10.15
C TYR A 208 -2.35 -12.37 -11.29
N ALA A 209 -1.40 -11.46 -11.06
CA ALA A 209 -1.05 -10.42 -12.03
C ALA A 209 0.05 -10.85 -13.01
N GLY A 210 0.65 -12.03 -12.83
CA GLY A 210 1.74 -12.53 -13.67
C GLY A 210 1.28 -13.29 -14.92
N SER A 211 2.25 -13.72 -15.72
CA SER A 211 2.01 -14.42 -16.99
C SER A 211 2.39 -15.91 -16.97
N GLU A 212 3.08 -16.41 -15.94
CA GLU A 212 3.60 -17.77 -15.86
C GLU A 212 2.50 -18.83 -15.83
N SER A 213 2.52 -19.77 -16.79
CA SER A 213 1.49 -20.79 -16.92
C SER A 213 1.45 -21.76 -15.73
N ALA A 214 2.60 -22.10 -15.15
CA ALA A 214 2.68 -22.97 -13.99
C ALA A 214 1.97 -22.36 -12.77
N VAL A 215 2.18 -21.06 -12.53
CA VAL A 215 1.53 -20.34 -11.44
C VAL A 215 0.03 -20.20 -11.70
N LYS A 216 -0.38 -19.89 -12.93
CA LYS A 216 -1.81 -19.87 -13.31
C LYS A 216 -2.50 -21.20 -13.02
N GLY A 217 -1.87 -22.31 -13.41
CA GLY A 217 -2.36 -23.66 -13.12
C GLY A 217 -2.51 -23.93 -11.62
N LEU A 218 -1.54 -23.46 -10.82
CA LEU A 218 -1.56 -23.59 -9.37
C LEU A 218 -2.77 -22.85 -8.74
N TYR A 219 -3.03 -21.61 -9.18
CA TYR A 219 -4.17 -20.82 -8.69
C TYR A 219 -5.51 -21.41 -9.13
N ALA A 220 -5.60 -21.91 -10.36
CA ALA A 220 -6.81 -22.59 -10.85
C ALA A 220 -7.12 -23.84 -10.02
N ALA A 221 -6.12 -24.70 -9.81
CA ALA A 221 -6.26 -25.92 -9.00
C ALA A 221 -6.68 -25.61 -7.55
N PHE A 222 -6.12 -24.53 -6.98
CA PHE A 222 -6.50 -24.08 -5.64
C PHE A 222 -7.98 -23.62 -5.58
N ALA A 223 -8.41 -22.81 -6.55
CA ALA A 223 -9.80 -22.36 -6.63
C ALA A 223 -10.79 -23.50 -6.84
N ASP A 224 -10.42 -24.50 -7.69
CA ASP A 224 -11.24 -25.68 -7.92
C ASP A 224 -11.34 -26.55 -6.66
N ARG A 225 -10.24 -26.73 -5.92
CA ARG A 225 -10.26 -27.44 -4.63
C ARG A 225 -11.25 -26.79 -3.66
N LEU A 226 -11.09 -25.47 -3.42
CA LEU A 226 -11.96 -24.76 -2.47
C LEU A 226 -13.44 -24.82 -2.86
N ARG A 227 -13.76 -24.79 -4.15
CA ARG A 227 -15.13 -24.91 -4.64
C ARG A 227 -15.73 -26.28 -4.41
N ASN A 228 -14.90 -27.33 -4.45
CA ASN A 228 -15.35 -28.71 -4.28
C ASN A 228 -15.42 -29.15 -2.80
N ASP A 229 -14.75 -28.43 -1.90
CA ASP A 229 -14.71 -28.70 -0.47
C ASP A 229 -15.86 -28.01 0.29
N VAL A 230 -16.71 -27.22 -0.40
CA VAL A 230 -17.93 -26.56 0.09
C VAL A 230 -19.16 -27.27 -0.46
#